data_69a6a29e2a11dff3dcc1c9d187efee12
#
_entry.id   69a6a29e2a11dff3dcc1c9d187efee12
#
_cell.length_a   1.000
_cell.length_b   1.000
_cell.length_c   1.000
_cell.angle_alpha   90.00
_cell.angle_beta   90.00
_cell.angle_gamma   90.00
#
_symmetry.space_group_name_H-M   'P 1'
#
loop_
_entity.id
_entity.type
_entity.pdbx_description
1 polymer ?
#
loop_
_entity_poly.entity_id
_entity_poly.type
_entity_poly.pdbx_seq_one_letter_code
_entity_poly.pdbx_strand_id
1 'polypeptide(L)'
;MLQLPEIQALTTLSPDGRLLFTTRMVRLFAYGFLAVVLGLYLATVGLSDTQIGIVLSLTLFGDALISLPITIIADRLGRRRMLLIGAGLMIFAGVVFALTNNITLLVITAIIGTISPSGNEVGPFLAIEQAALPQTTTDKQRTQVFAWYSLLGSVATGLGSLFGGLLAQVLQNAGRSPLESYRAVIIGYALLGAVLAVLFTRLSPAVEIAQTGATPTLKSLYGLNRSRKIVYKLSLLFMIDAFAGGLVVQSLVALWFNRKFGVDPAVIGSIYLGANLFAGLSALAAARVAARYGLVNTMVFTHVPSNILLILVPLMPNLPLAVLMLLARFSISQMDVPTRQSYTVAVVDPEERSAANGVTNIARTTASALSPGVTGALFSAGGVGLSIPFLLAGSLKLLYDFLLYRSFKTVKPPEER
;
A
#
# COMPACT_ATOMS: atom_id res chain seq x y z
N MET A 1 17.40 -32.50 5.32
CA MET A 1 16.61 -31.32 4.94
C MET A 1 16.58 -30.38 6.12
N LEU A 2 17.29 -29.25 6.04
CA LEU A 2 17.22 -28.17 7.04
C LEU A 2 15.77 -27.65 7.05
N GLN A 3 14.99 -28.05 8.05
CA GLN A 3 13.68 -27.46 8.32
C GLN A 3 13.95 -26.07 8.90
N LEU A 4 14.00 -25.06 8.03
CA LEU A 4 14.06 -23.68 8.44
C LEU A 4 12.82 -23.42 9.30
N PRO A 5 12.96 -22.96 10.56
CA PRO A 5 11.82 -22.71 11.47
C PRO A 5 10.76 -21.78 10.85
N GLU A 6 11.19 -20.96 9.91
CA GLU A 6 10.31 -20.06 9.13
C GLU A 6 9.31 -20.82 8.23
N ILE A 7 9.69 -21.97 7.66
CA ILE A 7 8.78 -22.79 6.81
C ILE A 7 7.79 -23.57 7.69
N GLN A 8 8.19 -23.96 8.90
CA GLN A 8 7.30 -24.63 9.84
C GLN A 8 6.10 -23.75 10.23
N ALA A 9 6.28 -22.43 10.33
CA ALA A 9 5.19 -21.51 10.63
C ALA A 9 4.06 -21.54 9.60
N LEU A 10 4.37 -21.79 8.33
CA LEU A 10 3.36 -21.89 7.25
C LEU A 10 2.64 -23.26 7.25
N THR A 11 3.34 -24.33 7.61
CA THR A 11 2.74 -25.68 7.63
C THR A 11 1.79 -25.89 8.80
N THR A 12 1.95 -25.11 9.89
CA THR A 12 1.12 -25.19 11.10
C THR A 12 -0.14 -24.31 11.04
N LEU A 13 -0.31 -23.51 9.99
CA LEU A 13 -1.51 -22.69 9.81
C LEU A 13 -2.77 -23.53 9.71
N SER A 14 -3.84 -23.09 10.39
CA SER A 14 -5.17 -23.65 10.23
C SER A 14 -5.67 -23.52 8.78
N PRO A 15 -6.71 -24.25 8.37
CA PRO A 15 -7.32 -24.10 7.05
C PRO A 15 -7.72 -22.65 6.75
N ASP A 16 -8.31 -21.93 7.73
CA ASP A 16 -8.63 -20.51 7.60
C ASP A 16 -7.39 -19.64 7.48
N GLY A 17 -6.34 -19.93 8.23
CA GLY A 17 -5.06 -19.23 8.11
C GLY A 17 -4.47 -19.33 6.70
N ARG A 18 -4.46 -20.54 6.10
CA ARG A 18 -4.01 -20.76 4.71
C ARG A 18 -4.91 -20.01 3.72
N LEU A 19 -6.22 -19.99 3.97
CA LEU A 19 -7.18 -19.28 3.13
C LEU A 19 -6.96 -17.76 3.20
N LEU A 20 -6.69 -17.20 4.38
CA LEU A 20 -6.35 -15.78 4.55
C LEU A 20 -5.05 -15.39 3.82
N PHE A 21 -4.04 -16.27 3.80
CA PHE A 21 -2.84 -16.07 2.98
C PHE A 21 -3.17 -16.06 1.49
N THR A 22 -4.00 -17.01 1.04
CA THR A 22 -4.41 -17.10 -0.36
C THR A 22 -5.22 -15.88 -0.80
N THR A 23 -6.19 -15.44 0.02
CA THR A 23 -6.99 -14.24 -0.29
C THR A 23 -6.12 -12.98 -0.37
N ARG A 24 -5.13 -12.84 0.53
CA ARG A 24 -4.18 -11.74 0.45
C ARG A 24 -3.35 -11.78 -0.83
N MET A 25 -2.84 -12.94 -1.20
CA MET A 25 -2.05 -13.09 -2.44
C MET A 25 -2.88 -12.73 -3.68
N VAL A 26 -4.11 -13.23 -3.79
CA VAL A 26 -5.03 -12.92 -4.90
C VAL A 26 -5.34 -11.42 -4.94
N ARG A 27 -5.62 -10.81 -3.79
CA ARG A 27 -5.93 -9.39 -3.70
C ARG A 27 -4.74 -8.50 -4.07
N LEU A 28 -3.57 -8.75 -3.50
CA LEU A 28 -2.38 -7.95 -3.80
C LEU A 28 -1.88 -8.16 -5.22
N PHE A 29 -2.04 -9.37 -5.77
CA PHE A 29 -1.86 -9.61 -7.19
C PHE A 29 -2.80 -8.72 -8.01
N ALA A 30 -4.10 -8.67 -7.67
CA ALA A 30 -5.08 -7.85 -8.38
C ALA A 30 -4.75 -6.34 -8.27
N TYR A 31 -4.27 -5.87 -7.13
CA TYR A 31 -3.87 -4.47 -6.96
C TYR A 31 -2.65 -4.11 -7.83
N GLY A 32 -1.62 -4.95 -7.83
CA GLY A 32 -0.47 -4.75 -8.72
C GLY A 32 -0.85 -4.82 -10.20
N PHE A 33 -1.71 -5.79 -10.56
CA PHE A 33 -2.24 -6.02 -11.90
C PHE A 33 -2.96 -4.79 -12.46
N LEU A 34 -3.75 -4.11 -11.64
CA LEU A 34 -4.44 -2.88 -12.01
C LEU A 34 -3.54 -1.65 -11.96
N ALA A 35 -2.75 -1.48 -10.89
CA ALA A 35 -2.01 -0.25 -10.62
C ALA A 35 -1.02 0.10 -11.74
N VAL A 36 -0.44 -0.90 -12.41
CA VAL A 36 0.52 -0.69 -13.50
C VAL A 36 -0.11 -0.01 -14.72
N VAL A 37 -1.39 -0.25 -14.98
CA VAL A 37 -2.09 0.33 -16.15
C VAL A 37 -3.08 1.43 -15.78
N LEU A 38 -3.44 1.62 -14.52
CA LEU A 38 -4.51 2.54 -14.11
C LEU A 38 -4.28 3.98 -14.56
N GLY A 39 -3.08 4.52 -14.37
CA GLY A 39 -2.73 5.87 -14.84
C GLY A 39 -2.74 5.98 -16.36
N LEU A 40 -2.26 4.95 -17.08
CA LEU A 40 -2.27 4.86 -18.54
C LEU A 40 -3.69 4.77 -19.08
N TYR A 41 -4.53 3.97 -18.43
CA TYR A 41 -5.95 3.85 -18.77
C TYR A 41 -6.67 5.20 -18.66
N LEU A 42 -6.54 5.90 -17.54
CA LEU A 42 -7.19 7.20 -17.33
C LEU A 42 -6.74 8.23 -18.37
N ALA A 43 -5.45 8.25 -18.73
CA ALA A 43 -4.95 9.09 -19.81
C ALA A 43 -5.54 8.71 -21.18
N THR A 44 -5.69 7.40 -21.46
CA THR A 44 -6.24 6.91 -22.73
C THR A 44 -7.75 7.16 -22.84
N VAL A 45 -8.49 7.20 -21.74
CA VAL A 45 -9.90 7.62 -21.68
C VAL A 45 -10.07 9.11 -22.02
N GLY A 46 -8.98 9.89 -21.97
CA GLY A 46 -8.98 11.32 -22.33
C GLY A 46 -9.00 12.25 -21.13
N LEU A 47 -8.71 11.77 -19.91
CA LEU A 47 -8.56 12.64 -18.74
C LEU A 47 -7.27 13.44 -18.84
N SER A 48 -7.34 14.73 -18.49
CA SER A 48 -6.15 15.55 -18.29
C SER A 48 -5.36 15.07 -17.07
N ASP A 49 -4.08 15.43 -16.98
CA ASP A 49 -3.23 15.04 -15.86
C ASP A 49 -3.78 15.47 -14.50
N THR A 50 -4.32 16.67 -14.44
CA THR A 50 -4.99 17.18 -13.25
C THR A 50 -6.19 16.30 -12.87
N GLN A 51 -7.01 15.91 -13.85
CA GLN A 51 -8.15 15.02 -13.61
C GLN A 51 -7.71 13.62 -13.16
N ILE A 52 -6.66 13.07 -13.75
CA ILE A 52 -6.05 11.80 -13.32
C ILE A 52 -5.63 11.91 -11.86
N GLY A 53 -4.89 12.95 -11.50
CA GLY A 53 -4.46 13.18 -10.11
C GLY A 53 -5.64 13.28 -9.15
N ILE A 54 -6.70 14.01 -9.52
CA ILE A 54 -7.92 14.16 -8.71
C ILE A 54 -8.63 12.79 -8.54
N VAL A 55 -8.81 12.02 -9.60
CA VAL A 55 -9.43 10.68 -9.53
C VAL A 55 -8.64 9.78 -8.57
N LEU A 56 -7.31 9.74 -8.70
CA LEU A 56 -6.47 8.93 -7.81
C LEU A 56 -6.48 9.42 -6.36
N SER A 57 -6.55 10.74 -6.13
CA SER A 57 -6.75 11.31 -4.80
C SER A 57 -8.08 10.90 -4.18
N LEU A 58 -9.15 11.01 -4.95
CA LEU A 58 -10.49 10.64 -4.51
C LEU A 58 -10.61 9.12 -4.26
N THR A 59 -9.88 8.30 -5.00
CA THR A 59 -9.78 6.85 -4.75
C THR A 59 -9.20 6.57 -3.36
N LEU A 60 -8.08 7.22 -3.01
CA LEU A 60 -7.44 7.04 -1.70
C LEU A 60 -8.27 7.63 -0.55
N PHE A 61 -8.93 8.76 -0.81
CA PHE A 61 -9.83 9.38 0.17
C PHE A 61 -11.07 8.52 0.41
N GLY A 62 -11.70 8.03 -0.67
CA GLY A 62 -12.87 7.15 -0.62
C GLY A 62 -12.55 5.84 0.08
N ASP A 63 -11.37 5.28 -0.17
CA ASP A 63 -10.90 4.10 0.54
C ASP A 63 -10.85 4.31 2.04
N ALA A 64 -10.25 5.39 2.51
CA ALA A 64 -10.20 5.72 3.93
C ALA A 64 -11.60 5.92 4.53
N LEU A 65 -12.48 6.61 3.80
CA LEU A 65 -13.84 6.92 4.23
C LEU A 65 -14.71 5.66 4.38
N ILE A 66 -14.55 4.68 3.50
CA ILE A 66 -15.36 3.45 3.45
C ILE A 66 -14.76 2.35 4.31
N SER A 67 -13.43 2.21 4.30
CA SER A 67 -12.75 1.15 5.04
C SER A 67 -12.89 1.29 6.55
N LEU A 68 -12.88 2.53 7.06
CA LEU A 68 -12.99 2.77 8.50
C LEU A 68 -14.34 2.30 9.09
N PRO A 69 -15.52 2.71 8.56
CA PRO A 69 -16.80 2.18 9.04
C PRO A 69 -16.93 0.68 8.90
N ILE A 70 -16.53 0.11 7.76
CA ILE A 70 -16.60 -1.34 7.51
C ILE A 70 -15.77 -2.09 8.56
N THR A 71 -14.56 -1.61 8.86
CA THR A 71 -13.69 -2.25 9.88
C THR A 71 -14.29 -2.16 11.28
N ILE A 72 -14.85 -1.00 11.67
CA ILE A 72 -15.49 -0.82 12.99
C ILE A 72 -16.71 -1.72 13.15
N ILE A 73 -17.48 -1.89 12.09
CA ILE A 73 -18.72 -2.68 12.11
C ILE A 73 -18.44 -4.18 11.92
N ALA A 74 -17.26 -4.56 11.41
CA ALA A 74 -16.89 -5.94 11.09
C ALA A 74 -17.07 -6.90 12.27
N ASP A 75 -16.71 -6.47 13.47
CA ASP A 75 -16.81 -7.29 14.68
C ASP A 75 -18.28 -7.49 15.14
N ARG A 76 -19.21 -6.61 14.69
CA ARG A 76 -20.65 -6.72 15.02
C ARG A 76 -21.45 -7.48 13.96
N LEU A 77 -21.20 -7.18 12.69
CA LEU A 77 -21.96 -7.74 11.56
C LEU A 77 -21.34 -9.02 10.99
N GLY A 78 -20.13 -9.35 11.44
CA GLY A 78 -19.35 -10.51 10.99
C GLY A 78 -18.23 -10.13 10.02
N ARG A 79 -17.03 -10.58 10.32
CA ARG A 79 -15.81 -10.33 9.53
C ARG A 79 -15.93 -10.86 8.11
N ARG A 80 -16.46 -12.08 7.94
CA ARG A 80 -16.69 -12.69 6.63
C ARG A 80 -17.61 -11.84 5.75
N ARG A 81 -18.71 -11.30 6.32
CA ARG A 81 -19.64 -10.43 5.57
C ARG A 81 -18.95 -9.16 5.10
N MET A 82 -18.14 -8.54 5.94
CA MET A 82 -17.42 -7.31 5.60
C MET A 82 -16.34 -7.55 4.54
N LEU A 83 -15.66 -8.69 4.56
CA LEU A 83 -14.74 -9.09 3.50
C LEU A 83 -15.46 -9.31 2.16
N LEU A 84 -16.67 -9.91 2.18
CA LEU A 84 -17.50 -10.07 0.99
C LEU A 84 -17.98 -8.73 0.42
N ILE A 85 -18.35 -7.76 1.28
CA ILE A 85 -18.68 -6.40 0.85
C ILE A 85 -17.48 -5.74 0.18
N GLY A 86 -16.29 -5.84 0.78
CA GLY A 86 -15.05 -5.33 0.17
C GLY A 86 -14.78 -5.93 -1.20
N ALA A 87 -14.93 -7.25 -1.37
CA ALA A 87 -14.80 -7.91 -2.66
C ALA A 87 -15.88 -7.47 -3.66
N GLY A 88 -17.10 -7.24 -3.21
CA GLY A 88 -18.18 -6.66 -4.01
C GLY A 88 -17.87 -5.25 -4.51
N LEU A 89 -17.29 -4.41 -3.65
CA LEU A 89 -16.83 -3.06 -4.04
C LEU A 89 -15.67 -3.11 -5.06
N MET A 90 -14.81 -4.11 -4.95
CA MET A 90 -13.74 -4.35 -5.92
C MET A 90 -14.31 -4.75 -7.30
N ILE A 91 -15.29 -5.68 -7.33
CA ILE A 91 -15.98 -6.08 -8.57
C ILE A 91 -16.71 -4.88 -9.18
N PHE A 92 -17.49 -4.16 -8.38
CA PHE A 92 -18.22 -2.97 -8.80
C PHE A 92 -17.29 -1.95 -9.47
N ALA A 93 -16.19 -1.63 -8.80
CA ALA A 93 -15.22 -0.67 -9.33
C ALA A 93 -14.63 -1.13 -10.67
N GLY A 94 -14.18 -2.39 -10.75
CA GLY A 94 -13.62 -2.93 -11.98
C GLY A 94 -14.62 -2.96 -13.14
N VAL A 95 -15.86 -3.37 -12.89
CA VAL A 95 -16.90 -3.40 -13.92
C VAL A 95 -17.24 -1.98 -14.43
N VAL A 96 -17.45 -1.02 -13.52
CA VAL A 96 -17.80 0.34 -13.92
C VAL A 96 -16.64 1.00 -14.67
N PHE A 97 -15.39 0.88 -14.18
CA PHE A 97 -14.21 1.41 -14.88
C PHE A 97 -14.04 0.79 -16.28
N ALA A 98 -14.33 -0.49 -16.45
CA ALA A 98 -14.20 -1.14 -17.77
C ALA A 98 -15.27 -0.69 -18.78
N LEU A 99 -16.47 -0.34 -18.30
CA LEU A 99 -17.63 -0.10 -19.15
C LEU A 99 -17.91 1.37 -19.46
N THR A 100 -17.33 2.32 -18.69
CA THR A 100 -17.64 3.75 -18.85
C THR A 100 -16.43 4.57 -19.26
N ASN A 101 -16.71 5.66 -20.04
CA ASN A 101 -15.80 6.76 -20.27
C ASN A 101 -16.27 8.05 -19.58
N ASN A 102 -17.39 8.00 -18.88
CA ASN A 102 -17.95 9.16 -18.21
C ASN A 102 -17.15 9.49 -16.96
N ILE A 103 -16.52 10.66 -16.94
CA ILE A 103 -15.65 11.13 -15.85
C ILE A 103 -16.41 11.15 -14.52
N THR A 104 -17.66 11.58 -14.51
CA THR A 104 -18.48 11.64 -13.27
C THR A 104 -18.69 10.25 -12.69
N LEU A 105 -18.99 9.25 -13.53
CA LEU A 105 -19.13 7.86 -13.07
C LEU A 105 -17.79 7.29 -12.59
N LEU A 106 -16.69 7.59 -13.28
CA LEU A 106 -15.35 7.20 -12.83
C LEU A 106 -15.03 7.80 -11.46
N VAL A 107 -15.32 9.09 -11.23
CA VAL A 107 -15.12 9.77 -9.95
C VAL A 107 -15.97 9.15 -8.83
N ILE A 108 -17.25 8.94 -9.05
CA ILE A 108 -18.14 8.32 -8.06
C ILE A 108 -17.65 6.91 -7.72
N THR A 109 -17.28 6.14 -8.75
CA THR A 109 -16.77 4.78 -8.57
C THR A 109 -15.40 4.76 -7.88
N ALA A 110 -14.55 5.74 -8.15
CA ALA A 110 -13.26 5.91 -7.47
C ALA A 110 -13.42 6.15 -5.95
N ILE A 111 -14.48 6.87 -5.55
CA ILE A 111 -14.79 7.13 -4.14
C ILE A 111 -15.38 5.89 -3.44
N ILE A 112 -16.31 5.21 -4.11
CA ILE A 112 -17.09 4.11 -3.50
C ILE A 112 -16.39 2.77 -3.61
N GLY A 113 -15.68 2.56 -4.72
CA GLY A 113 -15.06 1.28 -5.05
C GLY A 113 -13.72 1.06 -4.35
N THR A 114 -13.32 -0.19 -4.25
CA THR A 114 -11.98 -0.54 -3.78
C THR A 114 -11.03 -0.60 -4.96
N ILE A 115 -10.15 0.38 -5.08
CA ILE A 115 -9.12 0.47 -6.13
C ILE A 115 -7.80 0.89 -5.45
N SER A 116 -6.68 0.27 -5.83
CA SER A 116 -5.36 0.63 -5.31
C SER A 116 -4.49 1.32 -6.36
N PRO A 117 -4.36 2.65 -6.33
CA PRO A 117 -3.42 3.35 -7.21
C PRO A 117 -1.95 3.06 -6.91
N SER A 118 -1.65 2.63 -5.72
CA SER A 118 -0.29 2.35 -5.24
C SER A 118 0.13 0.90 -5.39
N GLY A 119 -0.80 0.00 -5.75
CA GLY A 119 -0.58 -1.45 -5.69
C GLY A 119 -0.47 -2.02 -4.27
N ASN A 120 -0.58 -1.16 -3.25
CA ASN A 120 -0.54 -1.55 -1.84
C ASN A 120 -1.94 -1.84 -1.29
N GLU A 121 -2.00 -2.27 -0.04
CA GLU A 121 -3.27 -2.54 0.65
C GLU A 121 -4.19 -1.32 0.67
N VAL A 122 -5.41 -1.55 0.25
CA VAL A 122 -6.56 -0.65 0.37
C VAL A 122 -7.79 -1.48 0.74
N GLY A 123 -8.84 -0.82 1.17
CA GLY A 123 -10.06 -1.49 1.63
C GLY A 123 -9.95 -2.00 3.07
N PRO A 124 -11.04 -2.58 3.58
CA PRO A 124 -11.15 -3.04 4.96
C PRO A 124 -10.40 -4.35 5.22
N PHE A 125 -9.87 -4.99 4.18
CA PHE A 125 -9.37 -6.36 4.21
C PHE A 125 -8.24 -6.54 5.20
N LEU A 126 -7.17 -5.72 5.11
CA LEU A 126 -5.97 -5.90 5.92
C LEU A 126 -6.29 -5.83 7.41
N ALA A 127 -7.11 -4.87 7.83
CA ALA A 127 -7.48 -4.71 9.24
C ALA A 127 -8.27 -5.92 9.76
N ILE A 128 -9.23 -6.41 8.97
CA ILE A 128 -10.05 -7.58 9.33
C ILE A 128 -9.20 -8.86 9.35
N GLU A 129 -8.36 -9.07 8.34
CA GLU A 129 -7.49 -10.25 8.24
C GLU A 129 -6.42 -10.27 9.33
N GLN A 130 -5.81 -9.13 9.65
CA GLN A 130 -4.84 -9.02 10.74
C GLN A 130 -5.47 -9.23 12.12
N ALA A 131 -6.74 -8.93 12.28
CA ALA A 131 -7.48 -9.25 13.50
C ALA A 131 -7.87 -10.74 13.58
N ALA A 132 -8.05 -11.42 12.45
CA ALA A 132 -8.40 -12.85 12.38
C ALA A 132 -7.15 -13.77 12.42
N LEU A 133 -6.06 -13.36 11.78
CA LEU A 133 -4.86 -14.19 11.59
C LEU A 133 -4.24 -14.70 12.92
N PRO A 134 -4.16 -13.92 14.03
CA PRO A 134 -3.64 -14.41 15.30
C PRO A 134 -4.42 -15.60 15.88
N GLN A 135 -5.71 -15.73 15.55
CA GLN A 135 -6.55 -16.84 16.00
C GLN A 135 -6.24 -18.15 15.25
N THR A 136 -5.49 -18.07 14.15
CA THR A 136 -5.14 -19.20 13.29
C THR A 136 -3.73 -19.73 13.53
N THR A 137 -2.97 -19.16 14.46
CA THR A 137 -1.56 -19.47 14.74
C THR A 137 -1.23 -19.41 16.23
N THR A 138 -0.12 -20.00 16.66
CA THR A 138 0.38 -19.89 18.03
C THR A 138 1.13 -18.59 18.28
N ASP A 139 1.15 -18.09 19.53
CA ASP A 139 1.84 -16.84 19.90
C ASP A 139 3.34 -16.84 19.53
N LYS A 140 3.99 -18.00 19.66
CA LYS A 140 5.43 -18.17 19.34
C LYS A 140 5.73 -17.98 17.85
N GLN A 141 4.77 -18.28 16.96
CA GLN A 141 4.96 -18.22 15.51
C GLN A 141 4.38 -16.95 14.89
N ARG A 142 3.64 -16.14 15.66
CA ARG A 142 2.91 -14.97 15.16
C ARG A 142 3.79 -14.02 14.36
N THR A 143 4.97 -13.65 14.86
CA THR A 143 5.89 -12.73 14.18
C THR A 143 6.36 -13.28 12.84
N GLN A 144 6.68 -14.57 12.77
CA GLN A 144 7.10 -15.22 11.52
C GLN A 144 5.95 -15.29 10.51
N VAL A 145 4.73 -15.61 10.97
CA VAL A 145 3.52 -15.63 10.13
C VAL A 145 3.29 -14.25 9.51
N PHE A 146 3.37 -13.17 10.29
CA PHE A 146 3.21 -11.81 9.74
C PHE A 146 4.33 -11.40 8.78
N ALA A 147 5.57 -11.84 9.01
CA ALA A 147 6.67 -11.59 8.08
C ALA A 147 6.43 -12.28 6.72
N TRP A 148 6.03 -13.55 6.72
CA TRP A 148 5.64 -14.26 5.50
C TRP A 148 4.42 -13.65 4.83
N TYR A 149 3.42 -13.25 5.60
CA TYR A 149 2.22 -12.59 5.12
C TYR A 149 2.56 -11.28 4.37
N SER A 150 3.54 -10.53 4.84
CA SER A 150 4.02 -9.31 4.19
C SER A 150 4.85 -9.61 2.94
N LEU A 151 5.79 -10.54 3.01
CA LEU A 151 6.64 -10.92 1.88
C LEU A 151 5.83 -11.47 0.71
N LEU A 152 4.96 -12.46 0.97
CA LEU A 152 4.11 -13.05 -0.07
C LEU A 152 3.18 -12.01 -0.70
N GLY A 153 2.71 -11.04 0.09
CA GLY A 153 1.97 -9.90 -0.42
C GLY A 153 2.78 -9.07 -1.41
N SER A 154 4.02 -8.70 -1.08
CA SER A 154 4.89 -7.94 -1.98
C SER A 154 5.20 -8.71 -3.27
N VAL A 155 5.49 -10.01 -3.16
CA VAL A 155 5.70 -10.87 -4.33
C VAL A 155 4.45 -10.92 -5.20
N ALA A 156 3.27 -11.08 -4.61
CA ALA A 156 2.01 -11.12 -5.33
C ALA A 156 1.73 -9.79 -6.06
N THR A 157 1.98 -8.63 -5.41
CA THR A 157 1.87 -7.32 -6.07
C THR A 157 2.81 -7.19 -7.26
N GLY A 158 4.06 -7.62 -7.09
CA GLY A 158 5.04 -7.62 -8.18
C GLY A 158 4.64 -8.49 -9.37
N LEU A 159 4.21 -9.73 -9.10
CA LEU A 159 3.68 -10.63 -10.13
C LEU A 159 2.44 -10.04 -10.79
N GLY A 160 1.52 -9.48 -10.01
CA GLY A 160 0.35 -8.78 -10.55
C GLY A 160 0.75 -7.68 -11.51
N SER A 161 1.69 -6.82 -11.14
CA SER A 161 2.19 -5.74 -12.01
C SER A 161 2.80 -6.28 -13.31
N LEU A 162 3.60 -7.34 -13.23
CA LEU A 162 4.16 -7.99 -14.41
C LEU A 162 3.05 -8.52 -15.34
N PHE A 163 2.13 -9.32 -14.80
CA PHE A 163 1.08 -9.94 -15.62
C PHE A 163 0.08 -8.91 -16.16
N GLY A 164 -0.23 -7.85 -15.42
CA GLY A 164 -1.08 -6.75 -15.90
C GLY A 164 -0.44 -6.00 -17.07
N GLY A 165 0.85 -5.68 -16.94
CA GLY A 165 1.62 -5.07 -18.02
C GLY A 165 1.76 -5.97 -19.24
N LEU A 166 2.09 -7.25 -19.03
CA LEU A 166 2.20 -8.24 -20.12
C LEU A 166 0.87 -8.45 -20.86
N LEU A 167 -0.24 -8.59 -20.13
CA LEU A 167 -1.56 -8.75 -20.77
C LEU A 167 -1.89 -7.56 -21.66
N ALA A 168 -1.70 -6.34 -21.15
CA ALA A 168 -1.93 -5.14 -21.93
C ALA A 168 -1.06 -5.11 -23.19
N GLN A 169 0.23 -5.42 -23.08
CA GLN A 169 1.15 -5.42 -24.22
C GLN A 169 0.83 -6.49 -25.25
N VAL A 170 0.53 -7.73 -24.81
CA VAL A 170 0.19 -8.83 -25.72
C VAL A 170 -1.06 -8.49 -26.53
N LEU A 171 -2.07 -7.88 -25.89
CA LEU A 171 -3.28 -7.44 -26.61
C LEU A 171 -3.00 -6.32 -27.60
N GLN A 172 -2.13 -5.36 -27.26
CA GLN A 172 -1.72 -4.29 -28.18
C GLN A 172 -0.93 -4.85 -29.37
N ASN A 173 -0.02 -5.79 -29.13
CA ASN A 173 0.72 -6.48 -30.19
C ASN A 173 -0.20 -7.33 -31.11
N ALA A 174 -1.33 -7.81 -30.57
CA ALA A 174 -2.39 -8.48 -31.32
C ALA A 174 -3.33 -7.52 -32.08
N GLY A 175 -3.01 -6.23 -32.12
CA GLY A 175 -3.78 -5.21 -32.88
C GLY A 175 -4.95 -4.60 -32.13
N ARG A 176 -5.10 -4.86 -30.82
CA ARG A 176 -6.10 -4.18 -29.99
C ARG A 176 -5.64 -2.76 -29.66
N SER A 177 -6.60 -1.84 -29.57
CA SER A 177 -6.29 -0.47 -29.14
C SER A 177 -5.77 -0.45 -27.68
N PRO A 178 -4.97 0.55 -27.28
CA PRO A 178 -4.54 0.71 -25.90
C PRO A 178 -5.71 0.72 -24.91
N LEU A 179 -6.81 1.39 -25.25
CA LEU A 179 -8.02 1.45 -24.40
C LEU A 179 -8.63 0.07 -24.18
N GLU A 180 -8.80 -0.73 -25.24
CA GLU A 180 -9.33 -2.10 -25.13
C GLU A 180 -8.42 -2.99 -24.30
N SER A 181 -7.12 -2.86 -24.47
CA SER A 181 -6.11 -3.64 -23.75
C SER A 181 -6.13 -3.32 -22.26
N TYR A 182 -6.21 -2.05 -21.88
CA TYR A 182 -6.31 -1.66 -20.47
C TYR A 182 -7.66 -2.05 -19.86
N ARG A 183 -8.76 -1.98 -20.60
CA ARG A 183 -10.07 -2.50 -20.17
C ARG A 183 -10.04 -3.99 -19.89
N ALA A 184 -9.33 -4.78 -20.68
CA ALA A 184 -9.16 -6.21 -20.43
C ALA A 184 -8.45 -6.45 -19.08
N VAL A 185 -7.44 -5.65 -18.74
CA VAL A 185 -6.79 -5.72 -17.41
C VAL A 185 -7.79 -5.34 -16.31
N ILE A 186 -8.58 -4.29 -16.50
CA ILE A 186 -9.59 -3.86 -15.51
C ILE A 186 -10.67 -4.93 -15.31
N ILE A 187 -11.11 -5.61 -16.38
CA ILE A 187 -12.02 -6.75 -16.30
C ILE A 187 -11.36 -7.91 -15.54
N GLY A 188 -10.09 -8.20 -15.82
CA GLY A 188 -9.31 -9.18 -15.05
C GLY A 188 -9.26 -8.85 -13.55
N TYR A 189 -9.12 -7.58 -13.20
CA TYR A 189 -9.21 -7.11 -11.82
C TYR A 189 -10.58 -7.40 -11.18
N ALA A 190 -11.68 -7.15 -11.90
CA ALA A 190 -13.03 -7.48 -11.43
C ALA A 190 -13.23 -9.00 -11.24
N LEU A 191 -12.70 -9.81 -12.16
CA LEU A 191 -12.72 -11.27 -12.05
C LEU A 191 -11.93 -11.78 -10.84
N LEU A 192 -10.77 -11.19 -10.55
CA LEU A 192 -10.01 -11.47 -9.34
C LEU A 192 -10.79 -11.09 -8.07
N GLY A 193 -11.57 -10.01 -8.12
CA GLY A 193 -12.55 -9.66 -7.07
C GLY A 193 -13.61 -10.75 -6.87
N ALA A 194 -14.11 -11.33 -7.96
CA ALA A 194 -15.06 -12.45 -7.88
C ALA A 194 -14.41 -13.72 -7.30
N VAL A 195 -13.16 -14.02 -7.66
CA VAL A 195 -12.38 -15.11 -7.03
C VAL A 195 -12.24 -14.85 -5.53
N LEU A 196 -11.93 -13.63 -5.11
CA LEU A 196 -11.87 -13.26 -3.69
C LEU A 196 -13.20 -13.49 -2.99
N ALA A 197 -14.33 -13.07 -3.58
CA ALA A 197 -15.65 -13.30 -3.01
C ALA A 197 -15.90 -14.81 -2.79
N VAL A 198 -15.59 -15.65 -3.78
CA VAL A 198 -15.70 -17.11 -3.65
C VAL A 198 -14.81 -17.65 -2.53
N LEU A 199 -13.56 -17.19 -2.43
CA LEU A 199 -12.65 -17.64 -1.37
C LEU A 199 -13.16 -17.21 0.02
N PHE A 200 -13.66 -15.98 0.18
CA PHE A 200 -14.22 -15.53 1.44
C PHE A 200 -15.50 -16.29 1.86
N THR A 201 -16.28 -16.84 0.92
CA THR A 201 -17.40 -17.72 1.29
C THR A 201 -16.96 -19.03 1.95
N ARG A 202 -15.70 -19.43 1.80
CA ARG A 202 -15.12 -20.65 2.38
C ARG A 202 -14.53 -20.47 3.78
N LEU A 203 -14.45 -19.23 4.28
CA LEU A 203 -14.01 -18.98 5.65
C LEU A 203 -14.99 -19.57 6.64
N SER A 204 -14.47 -20.25 7.65
CA SER A 204 -15.27 -20.87 8.71
C SER A 204 -15.75 -19.85 9.74
N PRO A 205 -16.74 -20.19 10.58
CA PRO A 205 -17.16 -19.34 11.70
C PRO A 205 -16.06 -19.07 12.73
N ALA A 206 -14.94 -19.82 12.72
CA ALA A 206 -13.81 -19.60 13.62
C ALA A 206 -13.06 -18.27 13.37
N VAL A 207 -13.28 -17.65 12.20
CA VAL A 207 -12.73 -16.30 11.88
C VAL A 207 -13.53 -15.20 12.57
N GLU A 208 -14.79 -15.49 12.94
CA GLU A 208 -15.65 -14.54 13.65
C GLU A 208 -15.25 -14.43 15.12
N ILE A 209 -15.45 -13.27 15.72
CA ILE A 209 -15.23 -13.10 17.15
C ILE A 209 -16.36 -13.81 17.89
N ALA A 210 -16.03 -14.71 18.83
CA ALA A 210 -16.95 -15.06 19.89
C ALA A 210 -17.34 -13.75 20.61
N GLN A 211 -18.62 -13.42 20.66
CA GLN A 211 -19.14 -12.15 21.20
C GLN A 211 -18.72 -11.94 22.66
N THR A 212 -17.49 -11.55 22.88
CA THR A 212 -16.99 -11.06 24.16
C THR A 212 -17.01 -9.53 24.10
N GLY A 213 -17.98 -8.96 24.73
CA GLY A 213 -18.47 -7.59 24.79
C GLY A 213 -17.54 -6.37 24.85
N ALA A 214 -16.37 -6.39 24.30
CA ALA A 214 -15.49 -5.23 24.23
C ALA A 214 -15.46 -4.66 22.80
N THR A 215 -16.40 -3.80 22.49
CA THR A 215 -16.39 -3.00 21.26
C THR A 215 -15.34 -1.88 21.36
N PRO A 216 -14.46 -1.70 20.36
CA PRO A 216 -13.71 -0.46 20.21
C PRO A 216 -14.73 0.67 19.99
N THR A 217 -14.97 1.46 21.01
CA THR A 217 -15.82 2.64 20.89
C THR A 217 -15.01 3.77 20.28
N LEU A 218 -15.66 4.66 19.52
CA LEU A 218 -15.08 5.95 19.09
C LEU A 218 -14.41 6.72 20.25
N LYS A 219 -14.81 6.45 21.50
CA LYS A 219 -14.11 6.95 22.70
C LYS A 219 -12.65 6.51 22.81
N SER A 220 -12.23 5.39 22.20
CA SER A 220 -10.83 4.98 22.20
C SER A 220 -9.94 5.87 21.32
N LEU A 221 -10.49 6.52 20.30
CA LEU A 221 -9.76 7.47 19.45
C LEU A 221 -9.45 8.79 20.17
N TYR A 222 -10.24 9.15 21.19
CA TYR A 222 -10.03 10.36 22.01
C TYR A 222 -9.29 10.08 23.33
N GLY A 223 -8.92 8.83 23.61
CA GLY A 223 -8.33 8.38 24.87
C GLY A 223 -6.83 8.70 25.04
N LEU A 224 -6.29 9.71 24.34
CA LEU A 224 -4.90 10.14 24.49
C LEU A 224 -4.77 11.17 25.61
N ASN A 225 -4.07 10.78 26.69
CA ASN A 225 -3.76 11.65 27.82
C ASN A 225 -2.25 11.89 27.96
N ARG A 226 -1.52 10.88 28.42
CA ARG A 226 -0.08 10.96 28.72
C ARG A 226 0.76 11.04 27.46
N SER A 227 0.45 10.24 26.43
CA SER A 227 1.21 10.16 25.19
C SER A 227 0.80 11.20 24.14
N ARG A 228 -0.17 12.07 24.45
CA ARG A 228 -0.78 13.02 23.50
C ARG A 228 0.24 13.85 22.72
N LYS A 229 1.23 14.43 23.41
CA LYS A 229 2.26 15.27 22.76
C LYS A 229 3.12 14.47 21.79
N ILE A 230 3.51 13.23 22.17
CA ILE A 230 4.31 12.33 21.34
C ILE A 230 3.51 11.92 20.10
N VAL A 231 2.26 11.49 20.30
CA VAL A 231 1.40 11.03 19.21
C VAL A 231 1.11 12.14 18.19
N TYR A 232 0.78 13.36 18.64
CA TYR A 232 0.56 14.49 17.70
C TYR A 232 1.83 14.85 16.92
N LYS A 233 3.00 14.82 17.56
CA LYS A 233 4.28 15.09 16.90
C LYS A 233 4.61 14.01 15.87
N LEU A 234 4.42 12.73 16.21
CA LEU A 234 4.56 11.61 15.28
C LEU A 234 3.56 11.72 14.13
N SER A 235 2.29 12.03 14.41
CA SER A 235 1.26 12.20 13.38
C SER A 235 1.64 13.27 12.37
N LEU A 236 2.12 14.42 12.82
CA LEU A 236 2.54 15.50 11.91
C LEU A 236 3.72 15.07 11.04
N LEU A 237 4.71 14.39 11.61
CA LEU A 237 5.85 13.89 10.86
C LEU A 237 5.42 12.82 9.85
N PHE A 238 4.56 11.88 10.27
CA PHE A 238 4.04 10.83 9.39
C PHE A 238 3.12 11.37 8.30
N MET A 239 2.45 12.52 8.52
CA MET A 239 1.72 13.22 7.45
C MET A 239 2.66 13.70 6.35
N ILE A 240 3.81 14.29 6.71
CA ILE A 240 4.81 14.75 5.73
C ILE A 240 5.31 13.57 4.90
N ASP A 241 5.69 12.47 5.54
CA ASP A 241 6.14 11.25 4.85
C ASP A 241 5.06 10.65 3.94
N ALA A 242 3.83 10.55 4.43
CA ALA A 242 2.71 9.98 3.69
C ALA A 242 2.29 10.85 2.50
N PHE A 243 2.27 12.19 2.68
CA PHE A 243 2.04 13.12 1.59
C PHE A 243 3.12 12.98 0.50
N ALA A 244 4.38 12.95 0.90
CA ALA A 244 5.50 12.75 -0.02
C ALA A 244 5.41 11.40 -0.76
N GLY A 245 5.02 10.33 -0.07
CA GLY A 245 4.80 9.01 -0.68
C GLY A 245 3.66 8.99 -1.69
N GLY A 246 2.59 9.72 -1.40
CA GLY A 246 1.43 9.83 -2.28
C GLY A 246 1.70 10.61 -3.59
N LEU A 247 2.73 11.48 -3.63
CA LEU A 247 3.15 12.16 -4.86
C LEU A 247 3.68 11.18 -5.93
N VAL A 248 4.18 10.04 -5.52
CA VAL A 248 4.84 9.04 -6.39
C VAL A 248 4.18 7.65 -6.26
N VAL A 249 2.85 7.62 -6.23
CA VAL A 249 2.10 6.34 -6.25
C VAL A 249 2.36 5.57 -7.55
N GLN A 250 2.30 4.25 -7.50
CA GLN A 250 2.67 3.37 -8.60
C GLN A 250 2.02 3.76 -9.94
N SER A 251 0.72 4.07 -9.96
CA SER A 251 0.01 4.44 -11.18
C SER A 251 0.54 5.73 -11.83
N LEU A 252 0.93 6.73 -11.03
CA LEU A 252 1.52 7.98 -11.53
C LEU A 252 2.97 7.78 -12.00
N VAL A 253 3.74 6.96 -11.28
CA VAL A 253 5.11 6.63 -11.70
C VAL A 253 5.09 5.78 -12.97
N ALA A 254 4.13 4.86 -13.14
CA ALA A 254 3.92 4.11 -14.38
C ALA A 254 3.62 5.06 -15.56
N LEU A 255 2.72 6.00 -15.37
CA LEU A 255 2.39 7.04 -16.35
C LEU A 255 3.62 7.90 -16.67
N TRP A 256 4.42 8.27 -15.65
CA TRP A 256 5.66 9.02 -15.83
C TRP A 256 6.70 8.26 -16.68
N PHE A 257 6.93 6.96 -16.41
CA PHE A 257 7.84 6.14 -17.22
C PHE A 257 7.41 6.08 -18.68
N ASN A 258 6.13 5.88 -18.91
CA ASN A 258 5.57 5.87 -20.28
C ASN A 258 5.78 7.21 -20.98
N ARG A 259 5.50 8.34 -20.31
CA ARG A 259 5.65 9.68 -20.93
C ARG A 259 7.08 10.11 -21.14
N LYS A 260 7.96 9.84 -20.17
CA LYS A 260 9.34 10.29 -20.24
C LYS A 260 10.18 9.45 -21.18
N PHE A 261 9.97 8.12 -21.20
CA PHE A 261 10.82 7.18 -21.92
C PHE A 261 10.08 6.39 -23.00
N GLY A 262 8.78 6.61 -23.19
CA GLY A 262 7.99 5.84 -24.17
C GLY A 262 7.88 4.35 -23.85
N VAL A 263 7.95 3.96 -22.58
CA VAL A 263 8.08 2.57 -22.15
C VAL A 263 6.75 1.86 -22.21
N ASP A 264 6.75 0.64 -22.76
CA ASP A 264 5.59 -0.22 -22.87
C ASP A 264 5.09 -0.74 -21.51
N PRO A 265 3.80 -1.09 -21.38
CA PRO A 265 3.23 -1.61 -20.14
C PRO A 265 3.93 -2.86 -19.61
N ALA A 266 4.42 -3.75 -20.47
CA ALA A 266 5.16 -4.95 -20.08
C ALA A 266 6.49 -4.62 -19.38
N VAL A 267 7.22 -3.63 -19.88
CA VAL A 267 8.46 -3.16 -19.27
C VAL A 267 8.18 -2.51 -17.93
N ILE A 268 7.14 -1.67 -17.83
CA ILE A 268 6.72 -1.06 -16.56
C ILE A 268 6.36 -2.15 -15.54
N GLY A 269 5.61 -3.17 -15.95
CA GLY A 269 5.27 -4.31 -15.11
C GLY A 269 6.49 -5.05 -14.59
N SER A 270 7.51 -5.24 -15.43
CA SER A 270 8.79 -5.87 -15.08
C SER A 270 9.59 -5.03 -14.06
N ILE A 271 9.59 -3.71 -14.22
CA ILE A 271 10.21 -2.77 -13.26
C ILE A 271 9.55 -2.92 -11.88
N TYR A 272 8.21 -2.98 -11.84
CA TYR A 272 7.47 -3.13 -10.58
C TYR A 272 7.57 -4.52 -9.96
N LEU A 273 7.76 -5.57 -10.76
CA LEU A 273 8.13 -6.88 -10.22
C LEU A 273 9.45 -6.77 -9.43
N GLY A 274 10.49 -6.22 -10.05
CA GLY A 274 11.77 -6.03 -9.38
C GLY A 274 11.66 -5.13 -8.13
N ALA A 275 10.96 -4.02 -8.24
CA ALA A 275 10.74 -3.08 -7.14
C ALA A 275 10.05 -3.75 -5.94
N ASN A 276 8.98 -4.52 -6.17
CA ASN A 276 8.25 -5.21 -5.10
C ASN A 276 9.04 -6.37 -4.49
N LEU A 277 9.83 -7.10 -5.26
CA LEU A 277 10.75 -8.12 -4.73
C LEU A 277 11.79 -7.49 -3.80
N PHE A 278 12.45 -6.42 -4.22
CA PHE A 278 13.41 -5.70 -3.39
C PHE A 278 12.74 -5.07 -2.16
N ALA A 279 11.53 -4.53 -2.29
CA ALA A 279 10.75 -4.00 -1.18
C ALA A 279 10.45 -5.07 -0.12
N GLY A 280 10.01 -6.26 -0.54
CA GLY A 280 9.76 -7.38 0.35
C GLY A 280 11.01 -7.84 1.10
N LEU A 281 12.14 -7.99 0.39
CA LEU A 281 13.43 -8.35 0.98
C LEU A 281 13.94 -7.27 1.96
N SER A 282 13.79 -5.99 1.60
CA SER A 282 14.13 -4.85 2.44
C SER A 282 13.35 -4.87 3.76
N ALA A 283 12.05 -5.10 3.71
CA ALA A 283 11.22 -5.19 4.91
C ALA A 283 11.63 -6.34 5.84
N LEU A 284 12.04 -7.50 5.29
CA LEU A 284 12.54 -8.63 6.09
C LEU A 284 13.87 -8.31 6.79
N ALA A 285 14.75 -7.54 6.15
CA ALA A 285 16.04 -7.16 6.73
C ALA A 285 15.88 -6.17 7.90
N ALA A 286 14.78 -5.45 7.96
CA ALA A 286 14.54 -4.37 8.94
C ALA A 286 14.74 -4.80 10.40
N ALA A 287 14.21 -5.97 10.77
CA ALA A 287 14.32 -6.46 12.15
C ALA A 287 15.77 -6.69 12.58
N ARG A 288 16.62 -7.25 11.68
CA ARG A 288 18.04 -7.49 11.96
C ARG A 288 18.83 -6.18 12.09
N VAL A 289 18.53 -5.23 11.22
CA VAL A 289 19.16 -3.90 11.22
C VAL A 289 18.75 -3.13 12.48
N ALA A 290 17.45 -3.14 12.82
CA ALA A 290 16.93 -2.47 14.02
C ALA A 290 17.48 -3.05 15.33
N ALA A 291 17.66 -4.37 15.42
CA ALA A 291 18.26 -5.01 16.58
C ALA A 291 19.73 -4.56 16.82
N ARG A 292 20.44 -4.18 15.75
CA ARG A 292 21.85 -3.75 15.84
C ARG A 292 22.01 -2.25 16.05
N TYR A 293 21.18 -1.44 15.40
CA TYR A 293 21.37 0.02 15.33
C TYR A 293 20.26 0.81 16.03
N GLY A 294 19.21 0.14 16.53
CA GLY A 294 18.05 0.76 17.14
C GLY A 294 16.98 1.19 16.11
N LEU A 295 15.75 1.38 16.60
CA LEU A 295 14.59 1.65 15.74
C LEU A 295 14.70 2.99 15.00
N VAL A 296 15.00 4.09 15.73
CA VAL A 296 15.08 5.44 15.14
C VAL A 296 16.21 5.55 14.11
N ASN A 297 17.39 4.99 14.44
CA ASN A 297 18.52 5.01 13.51
C ASN A 297 18.21 4.20 12.24
N THR A 298 17.58 3.03 12.37
CA THR A 298 17.18 2.22 11.23
C THR A 298 16.18 2.98 10.36
N MET A 299 15.14 3.59 10.94
CA MET A 299 14.16 4.40 10.19
C MET A 299 14.85 5.48 9.37
N VAL A 300 15.76 6.25 9.96
CA VAL A 300 16.36 7.41 9.31
C VAL A 300 17.49 7.02 8.35
N PHE A 301 18.45 6.20 8.78
CA PHE A 301 19.66 5.95 8.00
C PHE A 301 19.45 5.00 6.82
N THR A 302 18.35 4.22 6.78
CA THR A 302 17.95 3.49 5.58
C THR A 302 17.08 4.35 4.66
N HIS A 303 16.30 5.28 5.23
CA HIS A 303 15.37 6.10 4.49
C HIS A 303 16.07 7.26 3.75
N VAL A 304 17.05 7.92 4.37
CA VAL A 304 17.80 9.04 3.74
C VAL A 304 18.43 8.65 2.40
N PRO A 305 19.25 7.55 2.28
CA PRO A 305 19.78 7.16 0.98
C PRO A 305 18.70 6.80 -0.04
N SER A 306 17.62 6.15 0.42
CA SER A 306 16.46 5.83 -0.41
C SER A 306 15.81 7.08 -1.01
N ASN A 307 15.72 8.17 -0.23
CA ASN A 307 15.11 9.41 -0.67
C ASN A 307 16.01 10.22 -1.61
N ILE A 308 17.33 10.14 -1.44
CA ILE A 308 18.30 10.67 -2.39
C ILE A 308 18.16 9.94 -3.73
N LEU A 309 18.08 8.61 -3.71
CA LEU A 309 17.86 7.82 -4.92
C LEU A 309 16.53 8.18 -5.59
N LEU A 310 15.46 8.48 -4.83
CA LEU A 310 14.19 8.95 -5.37
C LEU A 310 14.33 10.27 -6.13
N ILE A 311 15.09 11.22 -5.59
CA ILE A 311 15.42 12.50 -6.26
C ILE A 311 16.20 12.27 -7.55
N LEU A 312 17.09 11.29 -7.57
CA LEU A 312 17.90 10.98 -8.74
C LEU A 312 17.12 10.32 -9.88
N VAL A 313 16.05 9.55 -9.60
CA VAL A 313 15.24 8.86 -10.64
C VAL A 313 14.88 9.78 -11.82
N PRO A 314 14.25 10.96 -11.61
CA PRO A 314 13.83 11.81 -12.73
C PRO A 314 15.01 12.55 -13.40
N LEU A 315 16.17 12.60 -12.76
CA LEU A 315 17.36 13.26 -13.29
C LEU A 315 18.19 12.36 -14.20
N MET A 316 17.88 11.06 -14.25
CA MET A 316 18.64 10.12 -15.08
C MET A 316 18.39 10.36 -16.57
N PRO A 317 19.47 10.32 -17.39
CA PRO A 317 19.40 10.62 -18.82
C PRO A 317 18.72 9.51 -19.65
N ASN A 318 18.66 8.29 -19.13
CA ASN A 318 18.13 7.13 -19.85
C ASN A 318 17.35 6.18 -18.94
N LEU A 319 16.55 5.32 -19.53
CA LEU A 319 15.69 4.35 -18.83
C LEU A 319 16.49 3.39 -17.92
N PRO A 320 17.59 2.73 -18.35
CA PRO A 320 18.31 1.80 -17.49
C PRO A 320 18.81 2.43 -16.19
N LEU A 321 19.32 3.65 -16.24
CA LEU A 321 19.79 4.37 -15.04
C LEU A 321 18.63 4.78 -14.13
N ALA A 322 17.51 5.24 -14.70
CA ALA A 322 16.32 5.56 -13.92
C ALA A 322 15.77 4.31 -13.21
N VAL A 323 15.72 3.17 -13.89
CA VAL A 323 15.31 1.88 -13.33
C VAL A 323 16.30 1.43 -12.25
N LEU A 324 17.61 1.55 -12.48
CA LEU A 324 18.62 1.20 -11.49
C LEU A 324 18.45 2.01 -10.20
N MET A 325 18.25 3.34 -10.30
CA MET A 325 18.03 4.21 -9.14
C MET A 325 16.72 3.80 -8.40
N LEU A 326 15.67 3.49 -9.14
CA LEU A 326 14.40 3.06 -8.56
C LEU A 326 14.53 1.72 -7.83
N LEU A 327 15.17 0.72 -8.43
CA LEU A 327 15.37 -0.60 -7.82
C LEU A 327 16.31 -0.53 -6.60
N ALA A 328 17.42 0.22 -6.72
CA ALA A 328 18.32 0.49 -5.60
C ALA A 328 17.58 1.17 -4.43
N ARG A 329 16.69 2.13 -4.73
CA ARG A 329 15.83 2.72 -3.73
C ARG A 329 14.97 1.67 -3.02
N PHE A 330 14.28 0.80 -3.77
CA PHE A 330 13.38 -0.20 -3.19
C PHE A 330 14.11 -1.26 -2.35
N SER A 331 15.38 -1.52 -2.58
CA SER A 331 16.19 -2.46 -1.78
C SER A 331 16.40 -2.02 -0.33
N ILE A 332 16.20 -0.73 -0.03
CA ILE A 332 16.40 -0.16 1.31
C ILE A 332 15.19 0.61 1.85
N SER A 333 14.23 0.98 0.99
CA SER A 333 13.15 1.91 1.35
C SER A 333 12.09 1.36 2.30
N GLN A 334 11.93 0.03 2.40
CA GLN A 334 10.83 -0.56 3.18
C GLN A 334 11.25 -0.97 4.59
N MET A 335 12.48 -0.70 4.99
CA MET A 335 12.94 -1.00 6.36
C MET A 335 12.33 -0.05 7.40
N ASP A 336 11.91 1.16 6.99
CA ASP A 336 11.28 2.12 7.90
C ASP A 336 9.88 1.68 8.35
N VAL A 337 9.14 0.93 7.54
CA VAL A 337 7.74 0.57 7.83
C VAL A 337 7.59 -0.25 9.11
N PRO A 338 8.23 -1.44 9.26
CA PRO A 338 8.12 -2.22 10.48
C PRO A 338 8.78 -1.53 11.68
N THR A 339 9.90 -0.81 11.47
CA THR A 339 10.58 -0.10 12.56
C THR A 339 9.74 1.06 13.09
N ARG A 340 9.05 1.79 12.22
CA ARG A 340 8.13 2.86 12.59
C ARG A 340 6.93 2.34 13.39
N GLN A 341 6.33 1.23 12.96
CA GLN A 341 5.23 0.60 13.69
C GLN A 341 5.67 0.17 15.09
N SER A 342 6.82 -0.51 15.20
CA SER A 342 7.38 -0.92 16.46
C SER A 342 7.69 0.28 17.36
N TYR A 343 8.31 1.33 16.82
CA TYR A 343 8.65 2.53 17.57
C TYR A 343 7.40 3.23 18.12
N THR A 344 6.37 3.41 17.30
CA THR A 344 5.11 4.05 17.70
C THR A 344 4.49 3.35 18.91
N VAL A 345 4.45 2.00 18.89
CA VAL A 345 3.90 1.19 19.99
C VAL A 345 4.78 1.25 21.23
N ALA A 346 6.11 1.33 21.07
CA ALA A 346 7.06 1.29 22.17
C ALA A 346 7.14 2.60 22.98
N VAL A 347 6.89 3.76 22.33
CA VAL A 347 6.97 5.09 23.00
C VAL A 347 5.64 5.60 23.54
N VAL A 348 4.56 4.83 23.37
CA VAL A 348 3.21 5.18 23.82
C VAL A 348 2.78 4.27 24.96
N ASP A 349 2.08 4.85 25.95
CA ASP A 349 1.51 4.08 27.06
C ASP A 349 0.67 2.90 26.55
N PRO A 350 0.79 1.70 27.17
CA PRO A 350 0.09 0.49 26.70
C PRO A 350 -1.41 0.68 26.50
N GLU A 351 -2.06 1.43 27.38
CA GLU A 351 -3.51 1.71 27.33
C GLU A 351 -3.90 2.66 26.15
N GLU A 352 -2.95 3.46 25.66
CA GLU A 352 -3.17 4.46 24.61
C GLU A 352 -2.71 3.99 23.20
N ARG A 353 -2.12 2.80 23.08
CA ARG A 353 -1.56 2.28 21.82
C ARG A 353 -2.58 2.22 20.68
N SER A 354 -3.79 1.78 20.98
CA SER A 354 -4.87 1.69 19.97
C SER A 354 -5.26 3.08 19.45
N ALA A 355 -5.43 4.06 20.35
CA ALA A 355 -5.74 5.44 20.01
C ALA A 355 -4.60 6.09 19.20
N ALA A 356 -3.35 5.87 19.61
CA ALA A 356 -2.16 6.38 18.92
C ALA A 356 -2.06 5.86 17.48
N ASN A 357 -2.24 4.55 17.29
CA ASN A 357 -2.25 3.94 15.95
C ASN A 357 -3.41 4.48 15.10
N GLY A 358 -4.59 4.65 15.68
CA GLY A 358 -5.75 5.23 14.98
C GLY A 358 -5.47 6.65 14.50
N VAL A 359 -5.00 7.53 15.39
CA VAL A 359 -4.70 8.96 15.07
C VAL A 359 -3.58 9.07 14.04
N THR A 360 -2.48 8.33 14.21
CA THR A 360 -1.36 8.37 13.25
C THR A 360 -1.77 7.82 11.90
N ASN A 361 -2.60 6.77 11.85
CA ASN A 361 -3.06 6.19 10.57
C ASN A 361 -4.02 7.13 9.83
N ILE A 362 -4.98 7.75 10.51
CA ILE A 362 -5.88 8.76 9.90
C ILE A 362 -5.06 9.91 9.34
N ALA A 363 -4.09 10.44 10.09
CA ALA A 363 -3.23 11.52 9.64
C ALA A 363 -2.46 11.14 8.36
N ARG A 364 -1.89 9.95 8.31
CA ARG A 364 -1.16 9.42 7.14
C ARG A 364 -2.06 9.25 5.93
N THR A 365 -3.21 8.62 6.11
CA THR A 365 -4.14 8.32 5.00
C THR A 365 -4.68 9.58 4.38
N THR A 366 -5.06 10.56 5.22
CA THR A 366 -5.54 11.87 4.75
C THR A 366 -4.46 12.60 3.95
N ALA A 367 -3.23 12.63 4.46
CA ALA A 367 -2.12 13.29 3.77
C ALA A 367 -1.78 12.60 2.44
N SER A 368 -1.72 11.27 2.42
CA SER A 368 -1.47 10.50 1.21
C SER A 368 -2.56 10.67 0.14
N ALA A 369 -3.82 10.82 0.56
CA ALA A 369 -4.93 11.01 -0.36
C ALA A 369 -4.92 12.35 -1.10
N LEU A 370 -4.32 13.38 -0.53
CA LEU A 370 -4.22 14.71 -1.17
C LEU A 370 -3.14 14.78 -2.26
N SER A 371 -2.13 13.96 -2.17
CA SER A 371 -0.90 14.11 -2.95
C SER A 371 -1.04 13.81 -4.45
N PRO A 372 -1.78 12.79 -4.93
CA PRO A 372 -1.91 12.50 -6.36
C PRO A 372 -2.49 13.67 -7.14
N GLY A 373 -3.42 14.46 -6.53
CA GLY A 373 -3.97 15.67 -7.13
C GLY A 373 -2.89 16.73 -7.40
N VAL A 374 -1.96 16.89 -6.45
CA VAL A 374 -0.80 17.79 -6.62
C VAL A 374 0.10 17.28 -7.75
N THR A 375 0.38 15.99 -7.81
CA THR A 375 1.18 15.41 -8.90
C THR A 375 0.51 15.59 -10.25
N GLY A 376 -0.80 15.37 -10.36
CA GLY A 376 -1.54 15.60 -11.59
C GLY A 376 -1.45 17.06 -12.07
N ALA A 377 -1.60 18.02 -11.16
CA ALA A 377 -1.43 19.44 -11.47
C ALA A 377 0.01 19.78 -11.92
N LEU A 378 1.03 19.18 -11.31
CA LEU A 378 2.43 19.36 -11.74
C LEU A 378 2.71 18.71 -13.10
N PHE A 379 2.17 17.53 -13.37
CA PHE A 379 2.32 16.87 -14.66
C PHE A 379 1.71 17.68 -15.81
N SER A 380 0.59 18.39 -15.57
CA SER A 380 -0.07 19.23 -16.58
C SER A 380 0.80 20.38 -17.06
N ALA A 381 1.81 20.79 -16.29
CA ALA A 381 2.79 21.80 -16.70
C ALA A 381 3.79 21.28 -17.74
N GLY A 382 3.84 19.97 -18.02
CA GLY A 382 4.75 19.35 -18.99
C GLY A 382 6.23 19.52 -18.63
N GLY A 383 7.12 19.06 -19.51
CA GLY A 383 8.56 19.30 -19.40
C GLY A 383 9.14 18.99 -18.00
N VAL A 384 9.64 20.02 -17.32
CA VAL A 384 10.18 19.92 -15.96
C VAL A 384 9.10 19.49 -14.96
N GLY A 385 7.84 19.81 -15.21
CA GLY A 385 6.70 19.45 -14.37
C GLY A 385 6.59 17.95 -14.08
N LEU A 386 6.99 17.10 -15.05
CA LEU A 386 7.04 15.64 -14.87
C LEU A 386 8.05 15.19 -13.79
N SER A 387 9.11 15.96 -13.57
CA SER A 387 10.16 15.60 -12.61
C SER A 387 9.90 16.15 -11.19
N ILE A 388 9.13 17.23 -11.07
CA ILE A 388 8.89 17.94 -9.80
C ILE A 388 8.31 17.04 -8.71
N PRO A 389 7.33 16.14 -8.96
CA PRO A 389 6.79 15.28 -7.91
C PRO A 389 7.83 14.40 -7.22
N PHE A 390 8.81 13.87 -7.98
CA PHE A 390 9.90 13.07 -7.42
C PHE A 390 10.85 13.90 -6.56
N LEU A 391 11.23 15.10 -7.05
CA LEU A 391 12.08 16.04 -6.32
C LEU A 391 11.40 16.48 -5.03
N LEU A 392 10.14 16.84 -5.11
CA LEU A 392 9.33 17.26 -3.96
C LEU A 392 9.15 16.10 -2.96
N ALA A 393 8.82 14.91 -3.44
CA ALA A 393 8.67 13.74 -2.61
C ALA A 393 9.97 13.40 -1.86
N GLY A 394 11.09 13.33 -2.57
CA GLY A 394 12.38 13.05 -1.95
C GLY A 394 12.79 14.13 -0.94
N SER A 395 12.62 15.41 -1.28
CA SER A 395 12.97 16.53 -0.39
C SER A 395 12.10 16.55 0.88
N LEU A 396 10.79 16.32 0.76
CA LEU A 396 9.89 16.25 1.92
C LEU A 396 10.21 15.04 2.81
N LYS A 397 10.57 13.91 2.22
CA LYS A 397 11.01 12.72 2.97
C LYS A 397 12.34 12.95 3.70
N LEU A 398 13.30 13.63 3.09
CA LEU A 398 14.54 14.04 3.75
C LEU A 398 14.27 15.02 4.90
N LEU A 399 13.35 15.95 4.72
CA LEU A 399 12.90 16.85 5.79
C LEU A 399 12.25 16.06 6.93
N TYR A 400 11.37 15.11 6.62
CA TYR A 400 10.80 14.19 7.60
C TYR A 400 11.88 13.45 8.38
N ASP A 401 12.86 12.84 7.71
CA ASP A 401 13.94 12.10 8.33
C ASP A 401 14.76 12.97 9.28
N PHE A 402 15.11 14.16 8.85
CA PHE A 402 15.83 15.14 9.67
C PHE A 402 15.03 15.53 10.93
N LEU A 403 13.76 15.88 10.77
CA LEU A 403 12.88 16.29 11.87
C LEU A 403 12.61 15.12 12.82
N LEU A 404 12.42 13.91 12.30
CA LEU A 404 12.24 12.69 13.08
C LEU A 404 13.48 12.42 13.95
N TYR A 405 14.66 12.41 13.33
CA TYR A 405 15.90 12.18 14.04
C TYR A 405 16.15 13.23 15.14
N ARG A 406 16.01 14.51 14.80
CA ARG A 406 16.19 15.61 15.78
C ARG A 406 15.22 15.49 16.94
N SER A 407 14.00 15.03 16.70
CA SER A 407 12.93 14.99 17.69
C SER A 407 12.96 13.77 18.59
N PHE A 408 13.46 12.62 18.09
CA PHE A 408 13.25 11.34 18.73
C PHE A 408 14.53 10.54 18.99
N LYS A 409 15.72 10.99 18.57
CA LYS A 409 17.00 10.30 18.84
C LYS A 409 17.28 10.06 20.32
N THR A 410 16.74 10.90 21.21
CA THR A 410 16.90 10.78 22.67
C THR A 410 15.74 10.04 23.34
N VAL A 411 14.63 9.82 22.64
CA VAL A 411 13.46 9.10 23.16
C VAL A 411 13.64 7.63 22.83
N LYS A 412 14.40 6.93 23.69
CA LYS A 412 14.65 5.50 23.54
C LYS A 412 13.45 4.68 23.99
N PRO A 413 13.02 3.68 23.18
CA PRO A 413 12.04 2.71 23.64
C PRO A 413 12.57 1.88 24.83
N PRO A 414 11.71 1.27 25.65
CA PRO A 414 12.13 0.50 26.82
C PRO A 414 13.16 -0.59 26.51
N GLU A 415 13.10 -1.17 25.32
CA GLU A 415 13.97 -2.25 24.85
C GLU A 415 15.38 -1.76 24.45
N GLU A 416 15.59 -0.45 24.30
CA GLU A 416 16.88 0.18 23.94
C GLU A 416 17.51 1.00 25.10
N ARG A 417 16.91 0.94 26.30
CA ARG A 417 17.39 1.63 27.52
C ARG A 417 18.43 0.80 28.29
#